data_b87e6c0178800b1323174f251b5a8d5f
#
_entry.id   b87e6c0178800b1323174f251b5a8d5f
#
_cell.length_a   1.000
_cell.length_b   1.000
_cell.length_c   1.000
_cell.angle_alpha   90.00
_cell.angle_beta   90.00
_cell.angle_gamma   90.00
#
_symmetry.space_group_name_H-M   'P 1'
#
loop_
_entity.id
_entity.type
_entity.pdbx_description
1 polymer ?
#
loop_
_entity_poly.entity_id
_entity_poly.type
_entity_poly.pdbx_seq_one_letter_code
_entity_poly.pdbx_strand_id
1 'polypeptide(L)'
;MKKCKKKPPYVVYLIPNAAKLEIEHKSRQSALSFIKGVTKFNTENIKFLDTHIKLFADGAIYSQAMQVSEGYNNDSQGKWMTPPEYLKRIFRFYWDRNFKIHIHANGDKGIQEVLNMVDDSNQLYPRAKHETTLHHMGYFTDSIAERIRKLGVEASINPFYLWALSEKYTETGLGAARAQNLVPAASLARRNINTSFHSDFAMAPLSPLTLSSTAINRKAYNSTKASQHQRMSRYDALKAITISAARTLNLHEEMGSIEIGKVANFVILDQNPMTVDPKDLPKLRIHGTMFEGIYYSNR
;
A
#
# COMPACT_ATOMS: atom_id res chain seq x y z
N MET A 1 20.60 30.87 -23.48
CA MET A 1 20.27 30.67 -22.07
C MET A 1 20.02 29.19 -21.81
N LYS A 2 20.94 28.48 -21.13
CA LYS A 2 20.70 27.10 -20.66
C LYS A 2 19.62 27.17 -19.57
N LYS A 3 18.41 26.65 -19.84
CA LYS A 3 17.42 26.41 -18.78
C LYS A 3 18.04 25.46 -17.77
N CYS A 4 18.40 25.96 -16.61
CA CYS A 4 18.76 25.14 -15.48
C CYS A 4 17.52 24.31 -15.12
N LYS A 5 17.46 23.06 -15.55
CA LYS A 5 16.39 22.13 -15.14
C LYS A 5 16.63 21.87 -13.65
N LYS A 6 15.93 22.60 -12.79
CA LYS A 6 15.92 22.28 -11.35
C LYS A 6 15.45 20.83 -11.22
N LYS A 7 16.25 20.02 -10.54
CA LYS A 7 15.88 18.66 -10.19
C LYS A 7 14.57 18.65 -9.41
N PRO A 8 13.68 17.69 -9.65
CA PRO A 8 12.53 17.52 -8.78
C PRO A 8 13.00 17.12 -7.37
N PRO A 9 12.45 17.76 -6.31
CA PRO A 9 12.87 17.49 -4.93
C PRO A 9 12.21 16.21 -4.38
N TYR A 10 12.37 15.11 -5.07
CA TYR A 10 11.88 13.79 -4.67
C TYR A 10 12.59 12.67 -5.42
N VAL A 11 12.55 11.47 -4.86
CA VAL A 11 12.99 10.23 -5.50
C VAL A 11 11.79 9.31 -5.72
N VAL A 12 11.75 8.65 -6.87
CA VAL A 12 10.79 7.59 -7.18
C VAL A 12 11.48 6.24 -7.03
N TYR A 13 10.94 5.39 -6.17
CA TYR A 13 11.38 4.01 -6.02
C TYR A 13 10.50 3.09 -6.86
N LEU A 14 11.10 2.27 -7.70
CA LEU A 14 10.42 1.36 -8.62
C LEU A 14 10.61 -0.08 -8.18
N ILE A 15 9.49 -0.82 -8.12
CA ILE A 15 9.47 -2.24 -7.80
C ILE A 15 9.16 -3.02 -9.07
N PRO A 16 10.04 -3.95 -9.51
CA PRO A 16 9.82 -4.74 -10.72
C PRO A 16 8.56 -5.62 -10.65
N ASN A 17 7.75 -5.62 -11.71
CA ASN A 17 6.63 -6.54 -11.87
C ASN A 17 7.16 -7.90 -12.37
N ALA A 18 7.31 -8.85 -11.45
CA ALA A 18 7.96 -10.12 -11.75
C ALA A 18 7.19 -10.98 -12.77
N ALA A 19 5.84 -11.00 -12.68
CA ALA A 19 5.01 -11.79 -13.61
C ALA A 19 5.09 -11.24 -15.04
N LYS A 20 5.06 -9.91 -15.21
CA LYS A 20 5.20 -9.26 -16.51
C LYS A 20 6.59 -9.51 -17.10
N LEU A 21 7.63 -9.38 -16.28
CA LEU A 21 9.02 -9.63 -16.73
C LEU A 21 9.25 -11.09 -17.09
N GLU A 22 8.60 -12.07 -16.45
CA GLU A 22 8.68 -13.47 -16.85
C GLU A 22 8.15 -13.68 -18.28
N ILE A 23 7.05 -13.00 -18.62
CA ILE A 23 6.47 -13.04 -19.98
C ILE A 23 7.43 -12.38 -20.99
N GLU A 24 7.92 -11.19 -20.69
CA GLU A 24 8.80 -10.41 -21.56
C GLU A 24 10.13 -11.11 -21.82
N HIS A 25 10.72 -11.71 -20.80
CA HIS A 25 12.00 -12.44 -20.88
C HIS A 25 11.84 -13.93 -21.21
N LYS A 26 10.62 -14.41 -21.43
CA LYS A 26 10.27 -15.80 -21.80
C LYS A 26 10.75 -16.87 -20.81
N SER A 27 11.29 -16.48 -19.67
CA SER A 27 11.62 -17.40 -18.57
C SER A 27 11.76 -16.67 -17.24
N ARG A 28 11.44 -17.38 -16.16
CA ARG A 28 11.56 -16.89 -14.80
C ARG A 28 13.01 -16.62 -14.40
N GLN A 29 13.93 -17.44 -14.87
CA GLN A 29 15.36 -17.26 -14.58
C GLN A 29 15.92 -16.02 -15.26
N SER A 30 15.53 -15.76 -16.51
CA SER A 30 15.93 -14.54 -17.23
C SER A 30 15.33 -13.28 -16.59
N ALA A 31 14.06 -13.34 -16.17
CA ALA A 31 13.41 -12.26 -15.41
C ALA A 31 14.16 -11.98 -14.09
N LEU A 32 14.54 -13.03 -13.35
CA LEU A 32 15.33 -12.89 -12.13
C LEU A 32 16.68 -12.21 -12.39
N SER A 33 17.39 -12.64 -13.43
CA SER A 33 18.68 -12.04 -13.82
C SER A 33 18.52 -10.56 -14.18
N PHE A 34 17.45 -10.20 -14.89
CA PHE A 34 17.12 -8.81 -15.20
C PHE A 34 16.84 -8.01 -13.92
N ILE A 35 15.98 -8.53 -13.01
CA ILE A 35 15.64 -7.86 -11.75
C ILE A 35 16.89 -7.58 -10.90
N LYS A 36 17.80 -8.55 -10.77
CA LYS A 36 19.06 -8.38 -10.03
C LYS A 36 20.00 -7.35 -10.66
N GLY A 37 19.81 -7.01 -11.92
CA GLY A 37 20.60 -6.02 -12.63
C GLY A 37 19.91 -4.68 -12.89
N VAL A 38 18.68 -4.45 -12.35
CA VAL A 38 17.91 -3.22 -12.68
C VAL A 38 18.53 -1.96 -12.10
N THR A 39 19.35 -2.06 -11.05
CA THR A 39 20.03 -0.90 -10.44
C THR A 39 20.95 -0.16 -11.42
N LYS A 40 21.40 -0.80 -12.49
CA LYS A 40 22.15 -0.13 -13.56
C LYS A 40 21.35 0.97 -14.28
N PHE A 41 20.02 0.94 -14.17
CA PHE A 41 19.14 1.98 -14.71
C PHE A 41 18.81 3.07 -13.68
N ASN A 42 19.38 3.03 -12.49
CA ASN A 42 19.20 4.06 -11.49
C ASN A 42 19.69 5.41 -12.02
N THR A 43 18.90 6.42 -11.74
CA THR A 43 19.28 7.81 -11.91
C THR A 43 19.27 8.49 -10.55
N GLU A 44 19.52 9.78 -10.53
CA GLU A 44 19.47 10.56 -9.30
C GLU A 44 18.08 10.55 -8.65
N ASN A 45 17.01 10.65 -9.47
CA ASN A 45 15.62 10.73 -8.99
C ASN A 45 14.80 9.45 -9.21
N ILE A 46 15.40 8.40 -9.80
CA ILE A 46 14.73 7.11 -9.99
C ILE A 46 15.64 6.00 -9.46
N LYS A 47 15.12 5.21 -8.54
CA LYS A 47 15.84 4.07 -7.95
C LYS A 47 15.02 2.80 -8.11
N PHE A 48 15.64 1.75 -8.59
CA PHE A 48 15.03 0.42 -8.63
C PHE A 48 15.37 -0.35 -7.36
N LEU A 49 14.38 -1.03 -6.79
CA LEU A 49 14.54 -1.93 -5.66
C LEU A 49 14.73 -3.36 -6.20
N ASP A 50 15.96 -3.79 -6.36
CA ASP A 50 16.34 -5.07 -6.97
C ASP A 50 16.17 -6.30 -6.05
N THR A 51 15.84 -6.05 -4.78
CA THR A 51 15.48 -7.07 -3.78
C THR A 51 13.97 -7.19 -3.56
N HIS A 52 13.18 -6.38 -4.26
CA HIS A 52 11.73 -6.33 -4.17
C HIS A 52 11.10 -6.78 -5.49
N ILE A 53 9.90 -7.39 -5.40
CA ILE A 53 9.08 -7.70 -6.58
C ILE A 53 7.62 -7.36 -6.34
N LYS A 54 6.90 -7.08 -7.43
CA LYS A 54 5.44 -6.89 -7.42
C LYS A 54 4.73 -8.05 -8.11
N LEU A 55 3.67 -8.55 -7.46
CA LEU A 55 2.73 -9.54 -7.98
C LEU A 55 1.29 -9.01 -7.89
N PHE A 56 0.36 -9.70 -8.54
CA PHE A 56 -1.07 -9.35 -8.56
C PHE A 56 -1.90 -10.60 -8.35
N ALA A 57 -2.76 -10.61 -7.33
CA ALA A 57 -3.66 -11.72 -7.05
C ALA A 57 -5.00 -11.54 -7.73
N ASP A 58 -5.82 -10.62 -7.27
CA ASP A 58 -7.20 -10.41 -7.71
C ASP A 58 -7.42 -9.05 -8.37
N GLY A 59 -8.64 -8.79 -8.80
CA GLY A 59 -8.97 -7.61 -9.57
C GLY A 59 -9.18 -6.35 -8.73
N ALA A 60 -9.33 -5.23 -9.43
CA ALA A 60 -9.45 -3.91 -8.81
C ALA A 60 -10.82 -3.68 -8.15
N ILE A 61 -10.81 -3.02 -7.01
CA ILE A 61 -12.02 -2.62 -6.29
C ILE A 61 -12.90 -1.68 -7.12
N TYR A 62 -12.33 -0.76 -7.89
CA TYR A 62 -13.09 0.19 -8.72
C TYR A 62 -13.96 -0.45 -9.79
N SER A 63 -13.62 -1.64 -10.24
CA SER A 63 -14.36 -2.39 -11.25
C SER A 63 -15.19 -3.53 -10.68
N GLN A 64 -15.37 -3.59 -9.35
CA GLN A 64 -16.02 -4.71 -8.66
C GLN A 64 -15.42 -6.07 -9.06
N ALA A 65 -14.08 -6.12 -9.18
CA ALA A 65 -13.37 -7.30 -9.63
C ALA A 65 -12.49 -7.94 -8.53
N MET A 66 -12.48 -7.40 -7.31
CA MET A 66 -11.81 -8.05 -6.18
C MET A 66 -12.48 -9.38 -5.86
N GLN A 67 -11.71 -10.38 -5.47
CA GLN A 67 -12.23 -11.70 -5.06
C GLN A 67 -12.85 -11.61 -3.67
N VAL A 68 -14.15 -11.81 -3.57
CA VAL A 68 -14.89 -11.77 -2.30
C VAL A 68 -15.53 -13.13 -2.00
N SER A 69 -15.43 -13.58 -0.76
CA SER A 69 -15.84 -14.92 -0.34
C SER A 69 -17.34 -15.13 -0.48
N GLU A 70 -18.13 -14.14 -0.08
CA GLU A 70 -19.60 -14.19 -0.14
C GLU A 70 -20.18 -13.66 -1.47
N GLY A 71 -19.33 -13.30 -2.44
CA GLY A 71 -19.74 -12.71 -3.69
C GLY A 71 -20.24 -11.26 -3.59
N TYR A 72 -20.53 -10.68 -4.73
CA TYR A 72 -21.21 -9.40 -4.89
C TYR A 72 -22.74 -9.60 -4.92
N ASN A 73 -23.50 -8.52 -4.79
CA ASN A 73 -24.97 -8.55 -4.84
C ASN A 73 -25.53 -9.08 -6.18
N ASN A 74 -24.71 -9.18 -7.21
CA ASN A 74 -25.05 -9.76 -8.54
C ASN A 74 -24.48 -11.17 -8.73
N ASP A 75 -24.18 -11.87 -7.65
CA ASP A 75 -23.60 -13.22 -7.60
C ASP A 75 -22.20 -13.37 -8.22
N SER A 76 -21.58 -12.30 -8.69
CA SER A 76 -20.18 -12.31 -9.12
C SER A 76 -19.25 -12.47 -7.90
N GLN A 77 -18.16 -13.21 -8.07
CA GLN A 77 -17.13 -13.35 -7.04
C GLN A 77 -15.85 -12.54 -7.34
N GLY A 78 -15.88 -11.75 -8.41
CA GLY A 78 -14.70 -11.02 -8.88
C GLY A 78 -13.84 -11.84 -9.84
N LYS A 79 -12.59 -11.41 -10.05
CA LYS A 79 -11.67 -12.02 -11.04
C LYS A 79 -10.28 -12.16 -10.46
N TRP A 80 -9.61 -13.23 -10.81
CA TRP A 80 -8.17 -13.36 -10.60
C TRP A 80 -7.41 -12.60 -11.69
N MET A 81 -6.47 -11.74 -11.31
CA MET A 81 -5.53 -11.13 -12.27
C MET A 81 -4.44 -12.14 -12.68
N THR A 82 -4.04 -12.97 -11.73
CA THR A 82 -3.12 -14.08 -11.95
C THR A 82 -3.80 -15.35 -11.46
N PRO A 83 -3.89 -16.42 -12.26
CA PRO A 83 -4.44 -17.70 -11.79
C PRO A 83 -3.71 -18.18 -10.52
N PRO A 84 -4.42 -18.62 -9.47
CA PRO A 84 -3.84 -18.95 -8.16
C PRO A 84 -2.66 -19.92 -8.25
N GLU A 85 -2.78 -20.98 -9.04
CA GLU A 85 -1.72 -21.98 -9.20
C GLU A 85 -0.44 -21.43 -9.85
N TYR A 86 -0.58 -20.49 -10.79
CA TYR A 86 0.57 -19.80 -11.36
C TYR A 86 1.15 -18.79 -10.35
N LEU A 87 0.28 -18.05 -9.65
CA LEU A 87 0.69 -17.10 -8.62
C LEU A 87 1.48 -17.80 -7.50
N LYS A 88 1.01 -18.96 -7.03
CA LYS A 88 1.68 -19.78 -6.00
C LYS A 88 3.10 -20.17 -6.44
N ARG A 89 3.27 -20.60 -7.71
CA ARG A 89 4.60 -20.98 -8.24
C ARG A 89 5.56 -19.80 -8.35
N ILE A 90 5.09 -18.64 -8.81
CA ILE A 90 5.95 -17.46 -8.94
C ILE A 90 6.25 -16.85 -7.55
N PHE A 91 5.27 -16.82 -6.65
CA PHE A 91 5.44 -16.39 -5.26
C PHE A 91 6.54 -17.20 -4.59
N ARG A 92 6.42 -18.53 -4.61
CA ARG A 92 7.39 -19.45 -4.01
C ARG A 92 8.79 -19.28 -4.60
N PHE A 93 8.92 -19.12 -5.90
CA PHE A 93 10.21 -18.93 -6.55
C PHE A 93 10.98 -17.72 -6.02
N TYR A 94 10.31 -16.60 -5.80
CA TYR A 94 10.93 -15.38 -5.24
C TYR A 94 11.05 -15.44 -3.72
N TRP A 95 10.15 -16.12 -3.03
CA TRP A 95 10.26 -16.39 -1.60
C TRP A 95 11.56 -17.13 -1.26
N ASP A 96 11.84 -18.22 -1.93
CA ASP A 96 13.05 -19.06 -1.74
C ASP A 96 14.35 -18.30 -2.02
N ARG A 97 14.26 -17.12 -2.64
CA ARG A 97 15.38 -16.24 -2.98
C ARG A 97 15.46 -14.98 -2.14
N ASN A 98 14.71 -14.95 -1.04
CA ASN A 98 14.69 -13.86 -0.06
C ASN A 98 14.22 -12.51 -0.61
N PHE A 99 13.42 -12.49 -1.68
CA PHE A 99 12.80 -11.24 -2.13
C PHE A 99 11.72 -10.77 -1.16
N LYS A 100 11.60 -9.46 -0.98
CA LYS A 100 10.42 -8.82 -0.41
C LYS A 100 9.32 -8.82 -1.48
N ILE A 101 8.17 -9.41 -1.15
CA ILE A 101 7.07 -9.58 -2.10
C ILE A 101 5.98 -8.57 -1.80
N HIS A 102 5.74 -7.66 -2.74
CA HIS A 102 4.60 -6.77 -2.76
C HIS A 102 3.51 -7.38 -3.63
N ILE A 103 2.32 -7.55 -3.08
CA ILE A 103 1.26 -8.22 -3.82
C ILE A 103 -0.07 -7.45 -3.75
N HIS A 104 -0.65 -7.16 -4.91
CA HIS A 104 -2.00 -6.65 -5.03
C HIS A 104 -3.01 -7.71 -4.59
N ALA A 105 -3.78 -7.41 -3.56
CA ALA A 105 -4.85 -8.26 -3.04
C ALA A 105 -5.94 -7.37 -2.42
N ASN A 106 -7.08 -7.28 -3.07
CA ASN A 106 -8.15 -6.36 -2.71
C ASN A 106 -9.26 -6.99 -1.86
N GLY A 107 -9.76 -8.14 -2.25
CA GLY A 107 -10.88 -8.79 -1.59
C GLY A 107 -10.42 -9.83 -0.56
N ASP A 108 -11.31 -10.13 0.37
CA ASP A 108 -11.04 -11.07 1.47
C ASP A 108 -10.61 -12.45 0.98
N LYS A 109 -11.20 -12.97 -0.10
CA LYS A 109 -10.81 -14.24 -0.71
C LYS A 109 -9.43 -14.17 -1.36
N GLY A 110 -9.13 -13.06 -2.07
CA GLY A 110 -7.81 -12.83 -2.66
C GLY A 110 -6.73 -12.71 -1.60
N ILE A 111 -7.01 -11.99 -0.51
CA ILE A 111 -6.10 -11.85 0.63
C ILE A 111 -5.86 -13.21 1.31
N GLN A 112 -6.90 -14.00 1.56
CA GLN A 112 -6.77 -15.32 2.18
C GLN A 112 -5.88 -16.25 1.34
N GLU A 113 -6.03 -16.25 0.02
CA GLU A 113 -5.21 -17.05 -0.88
C GLU A 113 -3.73 -16.67 -0.78
N VAL A 114 -3.43 -15.37 -0.73
CA VAL A 114 -2.05 -14.90 -0.53
C VAL A 114 -1.51 -15.30 0.85
N LEU A 115 -2.33 -15.21 1.91
CA LEU A 115 -1.94 -15.65 3.24
C LEU A 115 -1.66 -17.17 3.30
N ASN A 116 -2.38 -17.99 2.51
CA ASN A 116 -2.08 -19.41 2.34
C ASN A 116 -0.69 -19.60 1.70
N MET A 117 -0.38 -18.83 0.66
CA MET A 117 0.94 -18.88 0.00
C MET A 117 2.09 -18.50 0.93
N VAL A 118 1.88 -17.49 1.80
CA VAL A 118 2.85 -17.10 2.82
C VAL A 118 3.06 -18.24 3.83
N ASP A 119 1.98 -18.81 4.34
CA ASP A 119 2.03 -19.88 5.34
C ASP A 119 2.72 -21.12 4.79
N ASP A 120 2.27 -21.63 3.64
CA ASP A 120 2.87 -22.77 2.95
C ASP A 120 4.37 -22.54 2.67
N SER A 121 4.71 -21.33 2.22
CA SER A 121 6.11 -21.00 1.90
C SER A 121 6.97 -20.92 3.16
N ASN A 122 6.43 -20.39 4.24
CA ASN A 122 7.14 -20.26 5.50
C ASN A 122 7.33 -21.63 6.21
N GLN A 123 6.39 -22.56 6.04
CA GLN A 123 6.54 -23.94 6.54
C GLN A 123 7.66 -24.69 5.81
N LEU A 124 7.79 -24.48 4.50
CA LEU A 124 8.78 -25.17 3.67
C LEU A 124 10.16 -24.50 3.68
N TYR A 125 10.18 -23.18 3.77
CA TYR A 125 11.40 -22.37 3.85
C TYR A 125 11.18 -21.21 4.82
N PRO A 126 11.43 -21.41 6.12
CA PRO A 126 11.17 -20.40 7.15
C PRO A 126 11.95 -19.11 6.95
N ARG A 127 11.24 -17.98 7.06
CA ARG A 127 11.82 -16.65 6.99
C ARG A 127 11.27 -15.78 8.13
N ALA A 128 12.11 -15.52 9.13
CA ALA A 128 11.71 -14.73 10.32
C ALA A 128 11.30 -13.30 9.95
N LYS A 129 11.89 -12.72 8.90
CA LYS A 129 11.58 -11.39 8.38
C LYS A 129 11.39 -11.46 6.86
N HIS A 130 10.24 -11.94 6.41
CA HIS A 130 9.92 -11.98 4.98
C HIS A 130 9.32 -10.67 4.48
N GLU A 131 8.70 -9.88 5.39
CA GLU A 131 8.16 -8.54 5.14
C GLU A 131 7.24 -8.46 3.91
N THR A 132 6.55 -9.58 3.59
CA THR A 132 5.56 -9.60 2.50
C THR A 132 4.51 -8.53 2.76
N THR A 133 4.22 -7.70 1.76
CA THR A 133 3.29 -6.58 1.88
C THR A 133 2.06 -6.79 1.00
N LEU A 134 0.88 -6.85 1.60
CA LEU A 134 -0.40 -6.81 0.91
C LEU A 134 -0.73 -5.38 0.51
N HIS A 135 -1.06 -5.17 -0.77
CA HIS A 135 -1.46 -3.87 -1.28
C HIS A 135 -2.97 -3.78 -1.49
N HIS A 136 -3.50 -2.57 -1.31
CA HIS A 136 -4.88 -2.16 -1.51
C HIS A 136 -5.81 -2.59 -0.39
N MET A 137 -6.06 -3.89 -0.21
CA MET A 137 -6.87 -4.43 0.89
C MET A 137 -8.23 -3.73 1.03
N GLY A 138 -8.98 -3.74 -0.07
CA GLY A 138 -10.25 -3.02 -0.16
C GLY A 138 -11.33 -3.54 0.78
N TYR A 139 -11.39 -4.87 0.98
CA TYR A 139 -12.31 -5.49 1.93
C TYR A 139 -11.68 -6.71 2.59
N PHE A 140 -11.73 -6.75 3.91
CA PHE A 140 -11.31 -7.89 4.73
C PHE A 140 -11.94 -7.83 6.13
N THR A 141 -11.88 -8.95 6.84
CA THR A 141 -12.47 -9.12 8.18
C THR A 141 -11.41 -9.05 9.28
N ASP A 142 -11.85 -8.92 10.54
CA ASP A 142 -10.98 -8.95 11.72
C ASP A 142 -10.22 -10.29 11.86
N SER A 143 -10.80 -11.40 11.43
CA SER A 143 -10.12 -12.71 11.42
C SER A 143 -8.96 -12.75 10.44
N ILE A 144 -9.12 -12.10 9.28
CA ILE A 144 -8.03 -11.94 8.30
C ILE A 144 -6.92 -11.03 8.87
N ALA A 145 -7.27 -9.93 9.52
CA ALA A 145 -6.30 -9.05 10.17
C ALA A 145 -5.49 -9.80 11.25
N GLU A 146 -6.13 -10.67 12.00
CA GLU A 146 -5.44 -11.53 12.99
C GLU A 146 -4.48 -12.50 12.31
N ARG A 147 -4.87 -13.08 11.18
CA ARG A 147 -4.01 -13.97 10.40
C ARG A 147 -2.81 -13.23 9.80
N ILE A 148 -3.01 -12.00 9.30
CA ILE A 148 -1.93 -11.10 8.84
C ILE A 148 -0.91 -10.87 9.96
N ARG A 149 -1.37 -10.56 11.18
CA ARG A 149 -0.51 -10.38 12.34
C ARG A 149 0.31 -11.65 12.65
N LYS A 150 -0.34 -12.80 12.71
CA LYS A 150 0.30 -14.11 13.03
C LYS A 150 1.39 -14.47 12.02
N LEU A 151 1.16 -14.17 10.75
CA LEU A 151 2.09 -14.47 9.67
C LEU A 151 3.17 -13.40 9.49
N GLY A 152 3.15 -12.29 10.22
CA GLY A 152 4.13 -11.22 10.07
C GLY A 152 4.06 -10.46 8.74
N VAL A 153 2.88 -10.44 8.12
CA VAL A 153 2.62 -9.75 6.86
C VAL A 153 2.38 -8.27 7.11
N GLU A 154 2.85 -7.40 6.23
CA GLU A 154 2.63 -5.96 6.25
C GLU A 154 1.45 -5.56 5.35
N ALA A 155 0.92 -4.35 5.56
CA ALA A 155 -0.18 -3.79 4.78
C ALA A 155 0.19 -2.44 4.17
N SER A 156 -0.16 -2.26 2.89
CA SER A 156 -0.17 -0.95 2.23
C SER A 156 -1.57 -0.72 1.68
N ILE A 157 -2.35 0.13 2.33
CA ILE A 157 -3.78 0.28 2.08
C ILE A 157 -4.11 1.62 1.42
N ASN A 158 -5.27 1.68 0.73
CA ASN A 158 -5.80 2.93 0.19
C ASN A 158 -7.09 3.35 0.93
N PRO A 159 -7.01 4.19 1.97
CA PRO A 159 -8.18 4.66 2.70
C PRO A 159 -9.21 5.38 1.84
N PHE A 160 -8.79 5.95 0.70
CA PHE A 160 -9.66 6.69 -0.21
C PHE A 160 -10.77 5.82 -0.83
N TYR A 161 -10.57 4.50 -0.91
CA TYR A 161 -11.62 3.58 -1.37
C TYR A 161 -12.92 3.69 -0.55
N LEU A 162 -12.80 3.84 0.76
CA LEU A 162 -13.98 4.05 1.60
C LEU A 162 -14.73 5.33 1.20
N TRP A 163 -14.00 6.44 1.08
CA TRP A 163 -14.59 7.72 0.74
C TRP A 163 -15.27 7.70 -0.63
N ALA A 164 -14.60 7.14 -1.63
CA ALA A 164 -15.06 7.17 -3.02
C ALA A 164 -16.11 6.11 -3.35
N LEU A 165 -16.09 4.95 -2.69
CA LEU A 165 -16.80 3.76 -3.19
C LEU A 165 -17.86 3.21 -2.23
N SER A 166 -17.84 3.56 -0.93
CA SER A 166 -18.73 2.89 0.04
C SER A 166 -20.23 3.02 -0.30
N GLU A 167 -20.66 4.14 -0.84
CA GLU A 167 -22.04 4.34 -1.27
C GLU A 167 -22.40 3.41 -2.44
N LYS A 168 -21.58 3.46 -3.49
CA LYS A 168 -21.78 2.60 -4.66
C LYS A 168 -21.74 1.12 -4.31
N TYR A 169 -20.85 0.74 -3.40
CA TYR A 169 -20.75 -0.62 -2.91
C TYR A 169 -21.94 -1.02 -2.02
N THR A 170 -22.56 -0.06 -1.33
CA THR A 170 -23.83 -0.28 -0.61
C THR A 170 -24.96 -0.64 -1.57
N GLU A 171 -25.08 0.09 -2.66
CA GLU A 171 -26.17 -0.06 -3.63
C GLU A 171 -26.00 -1.27 -4.54
N THR A 172 -24.85 -1.40 -5.17
CA THR A 172 -24.65 -2.33 -6.29
C THR A 172 -23.50 -3.34 -6.08
N GLY A 173 -22.78 -3.25 -4.96
CA GLY A 173 -21.57 -4.07 -4.73
C GLY A 173 -21.77 -5.13 -3.66
N LEU A 174 -21.53 -4.76 -2.41
CA LEU A 174 -21.46 -5.68 -1.27
C LEU A 174 -22.63 -5.57 -0.30
N GLY A 175 -23.55 -4.62 -0.50
CA GLY A 175 -24.58 -4.26 0.47
C GLY A 175 -24.04 -3.42 1.64
N ALA A 176 -24.94 -2.83 2.43
CA ALA A 176 -24.60 -1.80 3.42
C ALA A 176 -23.59 -2.26 4.47
N ALA A 177 -23.75 -3.44 5.04
CA ALA A 177 -22.91 -3.92 6.14
C ALA A 177 -21.44 -4.09 5.71
N ARG A 178 -21.18 -4.70 4.56
CA ARG A 178 -19.82 -4.91 4.03
C ARG A 178 -19.22 -3.61 3.46
N ALA A 179 -20.02 -2.81 2.76
CA ALA A 179 -19.58 -1.56 2.17
C ALA A 179 -19.12 -0.52 3.20
N GLN A 180 -19.78 -0.45 4.36
CA GLN A 180 -19.35 0.40 5.47
C GLN A 180 -18.03 -0.05 6.11
N ASN A 181 -17.65 -1.31 5.91
CA ASN A 181 -16.41 -1.90 6.39
C ASN A 181 -15.30 -1.96 5.32
N LEU A 182 -15.43 -1.26 4.20
CA LEU A 182 -14.31 -1.12 3.28
C LEU A 182 -13.09 -0.53 3.98
N VAL A 183 -11.93 -1.08 3.68
CA VAL A 183 -10.63 -0.69 4.25
C VAL A 183 -10.69 -0.52 5.78
N PRO A 184 -10.86 -1.59 6.57
CA PRO A 184 -10.97 -1.51 8.03
C PRO A 184 -9.61 -1.25 8.68
N ALA A 185 -9.09 -0.03 8.52
CA ALA A 185 -7.71 0.36 8.84
C ALA A 185 -7.36 0.22 10.33
N ALA A 186 -8.28 0.53 11.25
CA ALA A 186 -8.03 0.38 12.67
C ALA A 186 -7.87 -1.07 13.11
N SER A 187 -8.41 -2.03 12.36
CA SER A 187 -8.21 -3.45 12.61
C SER A 187 -6.74 -3.86 12.49
N LEU A 188 -6.02 -3.26 11.56
CA LEU A 188 -4.57 -3.45 11.37
C LEU A 188 -3.78 -2.73 12.48
N ALA A 189 -4.12 -1.47 12.76
CA ALA A 189 -3.44 -0.65 13.76
C ALA A 189 -3.53 -1.25 15.16
N ARG A 190 -4.72 -1.71 15.59
CA ARG A 190 -4.93 -2.38 16.89
C ARG A 190 -4.09 -3.65 17.07
N ARG A 191 -3.64 -4.25 15.99
CA ARG A 191 -2.79 -5.45 15.97
C ARG A 191 -1.31 -5.14 15.77
N ASN A 192 -0.93 -3.88 15.79
CA ASN A 192 0.44 -3.41 15.55
C ASN A 192 1.03 -3.91 14.20
N ILE A 193 0.19 -4.12 13.20
CA ILE A 193 0.62 -4.47 11.85
C ILE A 193 1.23 -3.23 11.20
N ASN A 194 2.45 -3.33 10.64
CA ASN A 194 3.01 -2.23 9.88
C ASN A 194 2.06 -1.87 8.72
N THR A 195 1.46 -0.70 8.80
CA THR A 195 0.45 -0.24 7.85
C THR A 195 0.88 1.08 7.22
N SER A 196 1.05 1.08 5.92
CA SER A 196 1.32 2.28 5.11
C SER A 196 0.12 2.66 4.25
N PHE A 197 0.05 3.92 3.84
CA PHE A 197 -0.96 4.41 2.91
C PHE A 197 -0.38 4.65 1.53
N HIS A 198 -1.18 4.38 0.50
CA HIS A 198 -0.91 4.78 -0.88
C HIS A 198 -2.19 5.31 -1.54
N SER A 199 -2.03 6.17 -2.54
CA SER A 199 -3.16 6.75 -3.27
C SER A 199 -3.55 5.93 -4.49
N ASP A 200 -2.67 5.07 -4.99
CA ASP A 200 -2.86 4.41 -6.29
C ASP A 200 -3.13 5.45 -7.38
N PHE A 201 -2.26 6.47 -7.44
CA PHE A 201 -2.40 7.59 -8.37
C PHE A 201 -2.42 7.07 -9.85
N ALA A 202 -3.38 7.46 -10.69
CA ALA A 202 -4.39 8.54 -10.59
C ALA A 202 -5.78 8.10 -10.06
N MET A 203 -5.89 6.94 -9.37
CA MET A 203 -7.18 6.48 -8.81
C MET A 203 -7.61 7.32 -7.59
N ALA A 204 -6.67 7.84 -6.83
CA ALA A 204 -6.91 8.83 -5.77
C ALA A 204 -5.94 10.01 -5.91
N PRO A 205 -6.23 11.16 -5.29
CA PRO A 205 -5.31 12.30 -5.28
C PRO A 205 -3.94 11.93 -4.70
N LEU A 206 -2.88 12.49 -5.27
CA LEU A 206 -1.52 12.36 -4.73
C LEU A 206 -1.37 13.29 -3.50
N SER A 207 -2.11 12.98 -2.44
CA SER A 207 -2.16 13.76 -1.20
C SER A 207 -2.15 12.85 0.02
N PRO A 208 -0.99 12.64 0.66
CA PRO A 208 -0.89 11.80 1.86
C PRO A 208 -1.78 12.29 3.01
N LEU A 209 -1.92 13.62 3.19
CA LEU A 209 -2.79 14.19 4.22
C LEU A 209 -4.28 13.91 3.97
N THR A 210 -4.72 13.80 2.71
CA THR A 210 -6.07 13.36 2.37
C THR A 210 -6.30 11.90 2.77
N LEU A 211 -5.35 11.02 2.55
CA LEU A 211 -5.44 9.62 2.97
C LEU A 211 -5.54 9.50 4.49
N SER A 212 -4.70 10.25 5.22
CA SER A 212 -4.76 10.31 6.69
C SER A 212 -6.10 10.85 7.18
N SER A 213 -6.59 11.95 6.61
CA SER A 213 -7.91 12.52 6.92
C SER A 213 -9.03 11.48 6.73
N THR A 214 -9.02 10.75 5.63
CA THR A 214 -10.03 9.73 5.34
C THR A 214 -9.99 8.59 6.36
N ALA A 215 -8.81 8.08 6.70
CA ALA A 215 -8.64 7.01 7.68
C ALA A 215 -9.10 7.41 9.10
N ILE A 216 -8.90 8.70 9.48
CA ILE A 216 -9.30 9.23 10.79
C ILE A 216 -10.80 9.50 10.83
N ASN A 217 -11.37 10.13 9.80
CA ASN A 217 -12.77 10.57 9.80
C ASN A 217 -13.74 9.44 9.45
N ARG A 218 -13.36 8.52 8.58
CA ARG A 218 -14.20 7.45 8.03
C ARG A 218 -15.58 7.93 7.59
N LYS A 219 -15.57 8.88 6.66
CA LYS A 219 -16.77 9.38 6.00
C LYS A 219 -16.74 9.04 4.52
N ALA A 220 -17.90 8.68 3.98
CA ALA A 220 -18.12 8.57 2.56
C ALA A 220 -18.21 9.95 1.88
N TYR A 221 -18.27 9.98 0.56
CA TYR A 221 -18.37 11.22 -0.23
C TYR A 221 -19.57 12.09 0.18
N ASN A 222 -20.74 11.48 0.40
CA ASN A 222 -21.96 12.18 0.88
C ASN A 222 -21.94 12.54 2.38
N SER A 223 -20.77 12.39 3.03
CA SER A 223 -20.58 12.61 4.47
C SER A 223 -21.23 11.56 5.39
N THR A 224 -21.77 10.47 4.87
CA THR A 224 -22.24 9.33 5.67
C THR A 224 -21.07 8.73 6.45
N LYS A 225 -21.28 8.51 7.75
CA LYS A 225 -20.28 7.87 8.60
C LYS A 225 -20.27 6.37 8.36
N ALA A 226 -19.11 5.83 7.99
CA ALA A 226 -18.91 4.39 7.84
C ALA A 226 -18.24 3.83 9.10
N SER A 227 -18.62 2.63 9.52
CA SER A 227 -18.04 1.83 10.64
C SER A 227 -17.05 2.58 11.54
N GLN A 228 -17.57 3.43 12.44
CA GLN A 228 -16.75 4.37 13.21
C GLN A 228 -15.71 3.69 14.11
N HIS A 229 -15.94 2.45 14.51
CA HIS A 229 -14.98 1.63 15.25
C HIS A 229 -13.71 1.28 14.45
N GLN A 230 -13.72 1.52 13.12
CA GLN A 230 -12.58 1.35 12.23
C GLN A 230 -11.80 2.65 11.95
N ARG A 231 -12.06 3.72 12.72
CA ARG A 231 -11.25 4.94 12.66
C ARG A 231 -9.85 4.68 13.18
N MET A 232 -8.85 5.14 12.46
CA MET A 232 -7.48 5.15 12.96
C MET A 232 -7.26 6.31 13.94
N SER A 233 -6.31 6.13 14.86
CA SER A 233 -5.78 7.25 15.61
C SER A 233 -5.06 8.23 14.67
N ARG A 234 -4.98 9.48 15.05
CA ARG A 234 -4.24 10.49 14.29
C ARG A 234 -2.76 10.13 14.16
N TYR A 235 -2.19 9.65 15.26
CA TYR A 235 -0.80 9.22 15.32
C TYR A 235 -0.51 8.09 14.33
N ASP A 236 -1.34 7.04 14.32
CA ASP A 236 -1.15 5.92 13.40
C ASP A 236 -1.35 6.32 11.94
N ALA A 237 -2.32 7.20 11.65
CA ALA A 237 -2.57 7.68 10.30
C ALA A 237 -1.41 8.54 9.75
N LEU A 238 -0.75 9.34 10.60
CA LEU A 238 0.44 10.11 10.22
C LEU A 238 1.67 9.20 10.10
N LYS A 239 1.83 8.19 10.96
CA LYS A 239 2.86 7.16 10.79
C LYS A 239 2.72 6.42 9.46
N ALA A 240 1.49 6.14 9.02
CA ALA A 240 1.22 5.40 7.80
C ALA A 240 1.72 6.12 6.53
N ILE A 241 1.87 7.43 6.56
CA ILE A 241 2.42 8.24 5.45
C ILE A 241 3.88 8.65 5.64
N THR A 242 4.53 8.20 6.71
CA THR A 242 5.92 8.52 7.07
C THR A 242 6.72 7.25 7.34
N ILE A 243 7.01 6.96 8.60
CA ILE A 243 7.90 5.85 8.99
C ILE A 243 7.37 4.46 8.56
N SER A 244 6.05 4.23 8.62
CA SER A 244 5.48 2.96 8.15
C SER A 244 5.62 2.80 6.63
N ALA A 245 5.47 3.88 5.86
CA ALA A 245 5.70 3.87 4.43
C ALA A 245 7.17 3.59 4.08
N ALA A 246 8.10 4.22 4.80
CA ALA A 246 9.52 3.94 4.65
C ALA A 246 9.86 2.48 4.97
N ARG A 247 9.26 1.90 6.03
CA ARG A 247 9.43 0.49 6.39
C ARG A 247 8.92 -0.45 5.30
N THR A 248 7.79 -0.15 4.69
CA THR A 248 7.24 -0.93 3.57
C THR A 248 8.24 -1.04 2.40
N LEU A 249 9.16 -0.10 2.24
CA LEU A 249 10.19 -0.09 1.21
C LEU A 249 11.59 -0.47 1.74
N ASN A 250 11.71 -0.87 3.01
CA ASN A 250 12.97 -1.14 3.71
C ASN A 250 13.92 0.08 3.77
N LEU A 251 13.36 1.29 3.79
CA LEU A 251 14.07 2.56 3.85
C LEU A 251 13.98 3.24 5.24
N HIS A 252 13.44 2.57 6.24
CA HIS A 252 13.13 3.16 7.54
C HIS A 252 14.37 3.48 8.39
N GLU A 253 15.51 2.87 8.09
CA GLU A 253 16.79 3.23 8.70
C GLU A 253 17.37 4.54 8.11
N GLU A 254 16.96 4.87 6.86
CA GLU A 254 17.44 6.04 6.14
C GLU A 254 16.50 7.24 6.23
N MET A 255 15.18 7.00 6.31
CA MET A 255 14.15 8.06 6.26
C MET A 255 12.84 7.67 6.92
N GLY A 256 11.89 8.61 6.97
CA GLY A 256 10.52 8.39 7.48
C GLY A 256 10.28 8.85 8.90
N SER A 257 11.32 9.22 9.65
CA SER A 257 11.25 9.85 10.97
C SER A 257 12.35 10.92 11.12
N ILE A 258 12.18 11.80 12.11
CA ILE A 258 13.15 12.84 12.45
C ILE A 258 14.09 12.28 13.52
N GLU A 259 15.19 11.68 13.07
CA GLU A 259 16.20 11.05 13.92
C GLU A 259 17.59 11.39 13.41
N ILE A 260 18.57 11.46 14.32
CA ILE A 260 19.98 11.70 13.96
C ILE A 260 20.48 10.56 13.05
N GLY A 261 21.14 10.92 11.97
CA GLY A 261 21.67 9.98 10.98
C GLY A 261 20.74 9.72 9.79
N LYS A 262 19.47 10.09 9.86
CA LYS A 262 18.53 9.97 8.73
C LYS A 262 18.60 11.16 7.78
N VAL A 263 18.22 10.93 6.55
CA VAL A 263 18.17 11.96 5.51
C VAL A 263 17.19 13.06 5.90
N ALA A 264 17.59 14.32 5.78
CA ALA A 264 16.78 15.48 6.13
C ALA A 264 15.71 15.75 5.05
N ASN A 265 14.64 14.93 5.07
CA ASN A 265 13.47 15.04 4.22
C ASN A 265 12.25 15.43 5.07
N PHE A 266 11.77 16.67 4.93
CA PHE A 266 10.68 17.23 5.73
C PHE A 266 9.64 17.93 4.87
N VAL A 267 8.40 17.97 5.36
CA VAL A 267 7.39 18.92 4.91
C VAL A 267 7.17 19.97 6.00
N ILE A 268 7.06 21.24 5.61
CA ILE A 268 6.84 22.36 6.52
C ILE A 268 5.40 22.83 6.32
N LEU A 269 4.60 22.66 7.36
CA LEU A 269 3.17 22.96 7.37
C LEU A 269 2.89 24.25 8.18
N ASP A 270 1.80 24.93 7.88
CA ASP A 270 1.33 26.13 8.59
C ASP A 270 0.74 25.83 9.98
N GLN A 271 0.25 24.62 10.20
CA GLN A 271 -0.34 24.20 11.47
C GLN A 271 0.13 22.81 11.84
N ASN A 272 0.03 22.48 13.12
CA ASN A 272 0.39 21.17 13.63
C ASN A 272 -0.65 20.11 13.21
N PRO A 273 -0.28 19.10 12.38
CA PRO A 273 -1.18 18.07 11.93
C PRO A 273 -1.70 17.17 13.06
N MET A 274 -1.07 17.24 14.25
CA MET A 274 -1.50 16.49 15.43
C MET A 274 -2.67 17.16 16.16
N THR A 275 -2.93 18.45 15.94
CA THR A 275 -3.95 19.22 16.70
C THR A 275 -5.09 19.76 15.85
N VAL A 276 -4.87 20.03 14.58
CA VAL A 276 -5.89 20.53 13.63
C VAL A 276 -7.06 19.54 13.49
N ASP A 277 -8.28 20.05 13.20
CA ASP A 277 -9.41 19.14 12.93
C ASP A 277 -9.04 18.16 11.79
N PRO A 278 -9.26 16.85 11.94
CA PRO A 278 -8.91 15.87 10.91
C PRO A 278 -9.49 16.16 9.51
N LYS A 279 -10.67 16.81 9.43
CA LYS A 279 -11.26 17.22 8.15
C LYS A 279 -10.47 18.31 7.44
N ASP A 280 -9.64 19.06 8.17
CA ASP A 280 -8.85 20.17 7.65
C ASP A 280 -7.39 19.75 7.30
N LEU A 281 -6.99 18.52 7.64
CA LEU A 281 -5.68 17.98 7.23
C LEU A 281 -5.36 18.17 5.73
N PRO A 282 -6.30 17.91 4.79
CA PRO A 282 -6.04 18.12 3.36
C PRO A 282 -5.86 19.58 2.95
N LYS A 283 -6.29 20.53 3.81
CA LYS A 283 -6.25 21.97 3.56
C LYS A 283 -5.03 22.64 4.16
N LEU A 284 -4.21 21.91 4.91
CA LEU A 284 -2.98 22.47 5.49
C LEU A 284 -2.10 23.04 4.38
N ARG A 285 -1.68 24.29 4.58
CA ARG A 285 -0.77 24.95 3.66
C ARG A 285 0.63 24.39 3.84
N ILE A 286 1.21 23.95 2.73
CA ILE A 286 2.61 23.52 2.68
C ILE A 286 3.45 24.77 2.36
N HIS A 287 4.26 25.24 3.30
CA HIS A 287 5.20 26.34 3.07
C HIS A 287 6.36 25.93 2.19
N GLY A 288 6.79 24.69 2.31
CA GLY A 288 7.87 24.14 1.52
C GLY A 288 8.22 22.73 1.95
N THR A 289 9.18 22.17 1.25
CA THR A 289 9.77 20.88 1.57
C THR A 289 11.28 21.03 1.74
N MET A 290 11.85 20.24 2.62
CA MET A 290 13.29 20.01 2.66
C MET A 290 13.53 18.63 2.04
N PHE A 291 14.42 18.57 1.08
CA PHE A 291 14.82 17.34 0.40
C PHE A 291 16.34 17.23 0.43
N GLU A 292 16.87 16.18 1.06
CA GLU A 292 18.29 15.96 1.28
C GLU A 292 19.00 17.19 1.92
N GLY A 293 18.32 17.84 2.88
CA GLY A 293 18.83 19.04 3.55
C GLY A 293 18.68 20.36 2.77
N ILE A 294 18.18 20.33 1.54
CA ILE A 294 17.96 21.52 0.71
C ILE A 294 16.50 21.95 0.79
N TYR A 295 16.27 23.23 1.10
CA TYR A 295 14.93 23.81 1.19
C TYR A 295 14.37 24.21 -0.18
N TYR A 296 13.14 23.78 -0.43
CA TYR A 296 12.33 24.13 -1.61
C TYR A 296 11.06 24.81 -1.15
N SER A 297 10.92 26.11 -1.47
CA SER A 297 9.73 26.88 -1.17
C SER A 297 8.57 26.49 -2.06
N ASN A 298 7.40 26.31 -1.48
CA ASN A 298 6.14 26.21 -2.21
C ASN A 298 5.60 27.64 -2.40
N ARG A 299 5.86 28.23 -3.54
CA ARG A 299 5.43 29.60 -3.90
C ARG A 299 3.99 29.63 -4.36
#